data_d0a8272a592427348ac9ce092f79c8c3
#
_entry.id   d0a8272a592427348ac9ce092f79c8c3
#
_cell.length_a   1.000
_cell.length_b   1.000
_cell.length_c   1.000
_cell.angle_alpha   90.00
_cell.angle_beta   90.00
_cell.angle_gamma   90.00
#
_symmetry.space_group_name_H-M   'P 1'
#
loop_
_entity.id
_entity.type
_entity.pdbx_description
1 polymer ?
#
loop_
_entity_poly.entity_id
_entity_poly.type
_entity_poly.pdbx_seq_one_letter_code
_entity_poly.pdbx_strand_id
1 'polypeptide(L)'
;VQTVLLLTAFIIWVNLLPPLASLICKDRFSRPLDGGRLWLDGRPVFGPHKTVRGVLTSIIGGTAVFHLFNMPWWATAAAAVLAMTGDLLSSFIKRRFSLGSGANVVVLDQIFEALFPACFFFFHLDLALWQLLAVLGCFIPFALLGAAIWSFITYRPSPKNYPRLIRSTVRFRAWRSCHVPLARWQVLFNLTSFLSYRVLYAWIFRLTGLRKAGMRNALEIEVVEQTFRFPDLPEEFDGFRLLLLTDLHLDGQEGLTQRIVDHIRNLEVDLCLFGGDIRMETYGPMAPCLRRLRCLTPHIRSVHGILGVLGNHDCIEMSPDFEETGLIMLINEAWDIRRNNAKIWIVGVDDPHYYKVHDVRQALRDVPAADFKILLAHSPEAYREAADYAVQLYLCGHTHGGQICLPGRGPIFTNSRAPRFTASGRWKYRGMTGYTSRGVGSSGVPLRFNCQGEISLVTLRRGAELPAGP
;
A
#
# COMPACT_ATOMS: atom_id res chain seq x y z
N VAL A 1 14.82 -32.10 26.30
CA VAL A 1 15.28 -30.87 25.62
C VAL A 1 15.89 -31.20 24.27
N GLN A 2 16.86 -32.12 24.20
CA GLN A 2 17.53 -32.50 22.96
C GLN A 2 16.54 -32.94 21.85
N THR A 3 15.56 -33.80 22.18
CA THR A 3 14.52 -34.26 21.27
C THR A 3 13.71 -33.08 20.69
N VAL A 4 13.31 -32.14 21.56
CA VAL A 4 12.56 -30.95 21.12
C VAL A 4 13.38 -30.12 20.10
N LEU A 5 14.66 -29.90 20.37
CA LEU A 5 15.54 -29.13 19.48
C LEU A 5 15.74 -29.87 18.13
N LEU A 6 15.94 -31.18 18.14
CA LEU A 6 16.10 -31.98 16.92
C LEU A 6 14.83 -31.96 16.05
N LEU A 7 13.66 -32.17 16.66
CA LEU A 7 12.38 -32.14 15.93
C LEU A 7 12.09 -30.75 15.37
N THR A 8 12.33 -29.70 16.15
CA THR A 8 12.17 -28.31 15.68
C THR A 8 13.10 -28.02 14.50
N ALA A 9 14.38 -28.41 14.62
CA ALA A 9 15.36 -28.25 13.53
C ALA A 9 14.97 -29.02 12.26
N PHE A 10 14.44 -30.23 12.40
CA PHE A 10 13.94 -31.03 11.27
C PHE A 10 12.77 -30.34 10.56
N ILE A 11 11.78 -29.86 11.32
CA ILE A 11 10.62 -29.18 10.73
C ILE A 11 11.05 -27.88 10.03
N ILE A 12 11.98 -27.11 10.62
CA ILE A 12 12.56 -25.91 10.00
C ILE A 12 13.27 -26.29 8.70
N TRP A 13 14.09 -27.36 8.70
CA TRP A 13 14.80 -27.82 7.51
C TRP A 13 13.85 -28.14 6.36
N VAL A 14 12.83 -28.95 6.61
CA VAL A 14 11.84 -29.34 5.60
C VAL A 14 11.15 -28.12 4.98
N ASN A 15 10.77 -27.14 5.80
CA ASN A 15 10.08 -25.94 5.33
C ASN A 15 11.02 -24.91 4.66
N LEU A 16 12.33 -25.01 4.88
CA LEU A 16 13.34 -24.17 4.23
C LEU A 16 13.67 -24.64 2.80
N LEU A 17 13.49 -25.92 2.50
CA LEU A 17 13.87 -26.51 1.20
C LEU A 17 13.14 -25.93 -0.01
N PRO A 18 11.81 -25.69 -0.02
CA PRO A 18 11.12 -25.07 -1.16
C PRO A 18 11.66 -23.68 -1.52
N PRO A 19 11.83 -22.75 -0.57
CA PRO A 19 12.45 -21.47 -0.84
C PRO A 19 13.89 -21.60 -1.35
N LEU A 20 14.73 -22.43 -0.76
CA LEU A 20 16.10 -22.66 -1.24
C LEU A 20 16.11 -23.19 -2.68
N ALA A 21 15.26 -24.16 -3.00
CA ALA A 21 15.12 -24.67 -4.35
C ALA A 21 14.69 -23.58 -5.34
N SER A 22 13.87 -22.61 -4.90
CA SER A 22 13.47 -21.49 -5.74
C SER A 22 14.61 -20.52 -6.02
N LEU A 23 15.51 -20.28 -5.05
CA LEU A 23 16.71 -19.48 -5.25
C LEU A 23 17.67 -20.09 -6.24
N ILE A 24 17.91 -21.41 -6.12
CA ILE A 24 18.89 -22.14 -6.93
C ILE A 24 18.38 -22.32 -8.37
N CYS A 25 17.15 -22.81 -8.51
CA CYS A 25 16.58 -23.19 -9.81
C CYS A 25 15.86 -22.02 -10.51
N LYS A 26 15.65 -20.89 -9.83
CA LYS A 26 14.88 -19.74 -10.37
C LYS A 26 13.54 -20.20 -10.95
N ASP A 27 13.25 -19.87 -12.20
CA ASP A 27 12.00 -20.23 -12.88
C ASP A 27 11.99 -21.66 -13.47
N ARG A 28 13.15 -22.37 -13.41
CA ARG A 28 13.21 -23.75 -13.91
C ARG A 28 12.39 -24.67 -13.00
N PHE A 29 11.58 -25.53 -13.61
CA PHE A 29 10.69 -26.49 -12.92
C PHE A 29 9.68 -25.85 -11.95
N SER A 30 9.27 -24.61 -12.20
CA SER A 30 8.32 -23.86 -11.36
C SER A 30 6.84 -24.19 -11.62
N ARG A 31 6.55 -25.36 -12.19
CA ARG A 31 5.17 -25.77 -12.51
C ARG A 31 4.30 -25.78 -11.23
N PRO A 32 3.17 -25.04 -11.23
CA PRO A 32 2.24 -25.07 -10.10
C PRO A 32 1.72 -26.45 -9.80
N LEU A 33 1.58 -26.81 -8.53
CA LEU A 33 1.13 -28.14 -8.10
C LEU A 33 -0.31 -28.41 -8.53
N ASP A 34 -1.17 -27.39 -8.51
CA ASP A 34 -2.56 -27.47 -8.96
C ASP A 34 -2.74 -27.34 -10.48
N GLY A 35 -1.63 -27.16 -11.24
CA GLY A 35 -1.67 -26.94 -12.68
C GLY A 35 -2.49 -25.70 -13.09
N GLY A 36 -2.72 -24.75 -12.18
CA GLY A 36 -3.55 -23.56 -12.41
C GLY A 36 -5.05 -23.84 -12.30
N ARG A 37 -5.46 -24.99 -11.76
CA ARG A 37 -6.88 -25.35 -11.62
C ARG A 37 -7.59 -24.46 -10.60
N LEU A 38 -8.83 -24.16 -10.92
CA LEU A 38 -9.74 -23.45 -10.03
C LEU A 38 -10.61 -24.43 -9.24
N TRP A 39 -10.94 -24.06 -8.01
CA TRP A 39 -11.88 -24.78 -7.17
C TRP A 39 -13.33 -24.41 -7.52
N LEU A 40 -14.30 -25.05 -6.88
CA LEU A 40 -15.75 -24.83 -7.10
C LEU A 40 -16.19 -23.36 -6.94
N ASP A 41 -15.45 -22.56 -6.20
CA ASP A 41 -15.69 -21.12 -5.98
C ASP A 41 -15.00 -20.20 -7.00
N GLY A 42 -14.42 -20.75 -8.07
CA GLY A 42 -13.71 -20.00 -9.11
C GLY A 42 -12.33 -19.49 -8.70
N ARG A 43 -11.79 -19.89 -7.55
CA ARG A 43 -10.48 -19.48 -7.06
C ARG A 43 -9.44 -20.57 -7.23
N PRO A 44 -8.12 -20.23 -7.34
CA PRO A 44 -7.06 -21.23 -7.42
C PRO A 44 -7.11 -22.21 -6.25
N VAL A 45 -6.75 -23.48 -6.48
CA VAL A 45 -6.70 -24.48 -5.39
C VAL A 45 -5.62 -24.10 -4.39
N PHE A 46 -4.36 -23.97 -4.83
CA PHE A 46 -3.22 -23.56 -3.98
C PHE A 46 -2.58 -22.25 -4.42
N GLY A 47 -2.58 -21.99 -5.72
CA GLY A 47 -1.96 -20.83 -6.36
C GLY A 47 -0.52 -21.06 -6.86
N PRO A 48 0.02 -20.10 -7.65
CA PRO A 48 1.25 -20.32 -8.45
C PRO A 48 2.52 -20.53 -7.63
N HIS A 49 2.56 -20.13 -6.36
CA HIS A 49 3.74 -20.32 -5.51
C HIS A 49 3.91 -21.73 -4.95
N LYS A 50 2.87 -22.56 -4.98
CA LYS A 50 2.96 -23.97 -4.58
C LYS A 50 3.33 -24.82 -5.79
N THR A 51 4.59 -25.21 -5.87
CA THR A 51 5.17 -25.88 -7.04
C THR A 51 5.48 -27.35 -6.76
N VAL A 52 5.40 -28.20 -7.81
CA VAL A 52 5.80 -29.60 -7.75
C VAL A 52 7.24 -29.73 -7.27
N ARG A 53 8.15 -28.88 -7.77
CA ARG A 53 9.54 -28.80 -7.34
C ARG A 53 9.65 -28.60 -5.83
N GLY A 54 8.91 -27.62 -5.27
CA GLY A 54 8.96 -27.29 -3.84
C GLY A 54 8.57 -28.48 -2.97
N VAL A 55 7.49 -29.17 -3.30
CA VAL A 55 7.05 -30.37 -2.57
C VAL A 55 8.06 -31.50 -2.67
N LEU A 56 8.55 -31.79 -3.88
CA LEU A 56 9.54 -32.86 -4.08
C LEU A 56 10.86 -32.58 -3.35
N THR A 57 11.37 -31.37 -3.40
CA THR A 57 12.61 -31.00 -2.70
C THR A 57 12.47 -31.14 -1.19
N SER A 58 11.31 -30.80 -0.60
CA SER A 58 11.06 -31.00 0.82
C SER A 58 11.02 -32.47 1.21
N ILE A 59 10.33 -33.30 0.45
CA ILE A 59 10.23 -34.73 0.74
C ILE A 59 11.60 -35.41 0.58
N ILE A 60 12.27 -35.20 -0.55
CA ILE A 60 13.58 -35.82 -0.83
C ILE A 60 14.64 -35.31 0.17
N GLY A 61 14.75 -33.99 0.34
CA GLY A 61 15.74 -33.40 1.23
C GLY A 61 15.44 -33.60 2.72
N GLY A 62 14.18 -33.73 3.11
CA GLY A 62 13.76 -34.13 4.45
C GLY A 62 14.10 -35.59 4.72
N THR A 63 13.88 -36.47 3.74
CA THR A 63 14.25 -37.90 3.86
C THR A 63 15.76 -38.10 3.90
N ALA A 64 16.51 -37.40 3.05
CA ALA A 64 17.95 -37.56 2.92
C ALA A 64 18.76 -37.30 4.21
N VAL A 65 18.21 -36.50 5.12
CA VAL A 65 18.87 -36.13 6.37
C VAL A 65 18.52 -37.05 7.56
N PHE A 66 17.87 -38.20 7.33
CA PHE A 66 17.42 -39.11 8.38
C PHE A 66 18.53 -39.53 9.35
N HIS A 67 19.75 -39.73 8.87
CA HIS A 67 20.90 -40.06 9.72
C HIS A 67 21.25 -38.92 10.69
N LEU A 68 21.14 -37.68 10.28
CA LEU A 68 21.45 -36.52 11.14
C LEU A 68 20.49 -36.39 12.31
N PHE A 69 19.28 -36.92 12.15
CA PHE A 69 18.22 -36.83 13.17
C PHE A 69 18.07 -38.16 13.92
N ASN A 70 18.92 -39.16 13.64
CA ASN A 70 18.89 -40.48 14.23
C ASN A 70 17.49 -41.15 14.17
N MET A 71 16.85 -41.02 13.01
CA MET A 71 15.49 -41.51 12.74
C MET A 71 15.50 -42.47 11.55
N PRO A 72 14.56 -43.41 11.46
CA PRO A 72 14.42 -44.22 10.25
C PRO A 72 13.96 -43.35 9.09
N TRP A 73 14.46 -43.63 7.88
CA TRP A 73 14.19 -42.87 6.66
C TRP A 73 12.69 -42.68 6.38
N TRP A 74 11.88 -43.69 6.67
CA TRP A 74 10.43 -43.64 6.43
C TRP A 74 9.73 -42.67 7.39
N ALA A 75 10.22 -42.49 8.63
CA ALA A 75 9.64 -41.55 9.59
C ALA A 75 9.93 -40.09 9.18
N THR A 76 11.15 -39.82 8.70
CA THR A 76 11.48 -38.47 8.17
C THR A 76 10.74 -38.19 6.88
N ALA A 77 10.56 -39.24 6.01
CA ALA A 77 9.74 -39.08 4.80
C ALA A 77 8.27 -38.78 5.12
N ALA A 78 7.67 -39.53 6.06
CA ALA A 78 6.30 -39.32 6.51
C ALA A 78 6.12 -37.92 7.11
N ALA A 79 7.03 -37.49 7.98
CA ALA A 79 6.99 -36.15 8.58
C ALA A 79 7.15 -35.03 7.53
N ALA A 80 8.00 -35.21 6.52
CA ALA A 80 8.16 -34.25 5.43
C ALA A 80 6.89 -34.14 4.56
N VAL A 81 6.25 -35.28 4.25
CA VAL A 81 4.94 -35.30 3.55
C VAL A 81 3.87 -34.57 4.36
N LEU A 82 3.81 -34.81 5.67
CA LEU A 82 2.86 -34.18 6.57
C LEU A 82 3.09 -32.67 6.72
N ALA A 83 4.35 -32.23 6.77
CA ALA A 83 4.68 -30.80 6.76
C ALA A 83 4.20 -30.12 5.48
N MET A 84 4.45 -30.72 4.32
CA MET A 84 3.97 -30.21 3.03
C MET A 84 2.43 -30.24 2.92
N THR A 85 1.78 -31.26 3.48
CA THR A 85 0.32 -31.33 3.56
C THR A 85 -0.23 -30.15 4.36
N GLY A 86 0.39 -29.82 5.50
CA GLY A 86 0.03 -28.66 6.31
C GLY A 86 0.20 -27.34 5.56
N ASP A 87 1.31 -27.19 4.84
CA ASP A 87 1.58 -26.01 4.00
C ASP A 87 0.56 -25.85 2.85
N LEU A 88 0.20 -26.96 2.21
CA LEU A 88 -0.83 -26.97 1.16
C LEU A 88 -2.22 -26.66 1.72
N LEU A 89 -2.56 -27.21 2.89
CA LEU A 89 -3.83 -26.95 3.55
C LEU A 89 -3.96 -25.47 3.97
N SER A 90 -2.93 -24.88 4.56
CA SER A 90 -2.91 -23.45 4.86
C SER A 90 -3.12 -22.60 3.61
N SER A 91 -2.46 -22.97 2.51
CA SER A 91 -2.60 -22.31 1.22
C SER A 91 -4.00 -22.45 0.65
N PHE A 92 -4.60 -23.62 0.70
CA PHE A 92 -5.98 -23.86 0.29
C PHE A 92 -6.96 -22.98 1.08
N ILE A 93 -6.85 -22.96 2.41
CA ILE A 93 -7.69 -22.14 3.29
C ILE A 93 -7.54 -20.67 2.93
N LYS A 94 -6.31 -20.17 2.73
CA LYS A 94 -6.07 -18.78 2.32
C LYS A 94 -6.77 -18.41 1.02
N ARG A 95 -6.80 -19.31 0.03
CA ARG A 95 -7.53 -19.07 -1.23
C ARG A 95 -9.03 -18.96 -1.00
N ARG A 96 -9.63 -19.76 -0.10
CA ARG A 96 -11.06 -19.66 0.24
C ARG A 96 -11.41 -18.32 0.87
N PHE A 97 -10.49 -17.72 1.63
CA PHE A 97 -10.67 -16.38 2.22
C PHE A 97 -10.22 -15.23 1.31
N SER A 98 -10.04 -15.44 0.02
CA SER A 98 -9.64 -14.40 -0.98
C SER A 98 -8.28 -13.76 -0.70
N LEU A 99 -7.43 -14.38 0.09
CA LEU A 99 -6.09 -13.86 0.36
C LEU A 99 -5.19 -14.12 -0.84
N GLY A 100 -4.39 -13.13 -1.25
CA GLY A 100 -3.50 -13.20 -2.41
C GLY A 100 -2.47 -14.33 -2.32
N SER A 101 -1.97 -14.83 -3.45
CA SER A 101 -0.90 -15.83 -3.47
C SER A 101 0.35 -15.23 -2.83
N GLY A 102 0.97 -15.95 -1.88
CA GLY A 102 2.08 -15.43 -1.09
C GLY A 102 1.67 -14.60 0.14
N ALA A 103 0.37 -14.36 0.37
CA ALA A 103 -0.08 -13.69 1.60
C ALA A 103 0.38 -14.47 2.84
N ASN A 104 1.15 -13.79 3.69
CA ASN A 104 1.64 -14.36 4.94
C ASN A 104 0.57 -14.17 6.02
N VAL A 105 -0.10 -15.24 6.41
CA VAL A 105 -1.05 -15.23 7.53
C VAL A 105 -0.31 -15.76 8.74
N VAL A 106 0.28 -14.82 9.48
CA VAL A 106 1.00 -15.12 10.73
C VAL A 106 0.14 -16.04 11.60
N VAL A 107 0.73 -17.10 12.11
CA VAL A 107 0.14 -18.17 12.90
C VAL A 107 -0.53 -19.26 12.08
N LEU A 108 -1.35 -18.98 11.07
CA LEU A 108 -2.03 -20.02 10.30
C LEU A 108 -1.04 -20.91 9.52
N ASP A 109 -0.09 -20.28 8.83
CA ASP A 109 0.92 -20.99 8.05
C ASP A 109 1.81 -21.83 8.96
N GLN A 110 2.36 -21.20 10.01
CA GLN A 110 3.29 -21.83 10.94
C GLN A 110 2.63 -22.97 11.72
N ILE A 111 1.36 -22.82 12.13
CA ILE A 111 0.68 -23.89 12.86
C ILE A 111 0.51 -25.12 11.98
N PHE A 112 -0.02 -25.01 10.78
CA PHE A 112 -0.27 -26.20 9.95
C PHE A 112 1.02 -26.86 9.45
N GLU A 113 2.04 -26.07 9.14
CA GLU A 113 3.36 -26.59 8.74
C GLU A 113 4.05 -27.40 9.83
N ALA A 114 3.85 -27.03 11.10
CA ALA A 114 4.48 -27.71 12.23
C ALA A 114 3.58 -28.74 12.90
N LEU A 115 2.28 -28.51 12.97
CA LEU A 115 1.34 -29.34 13.74
C LEU A 115 1.30 -30.78 13.25
N PHE A 116 1.18 -31.00 11.94
CA PHE A 116 1.06 -32.35 11.42
C PHE A 116 2.33 -33.20 11.64
N PRO A 117 3.54 -32.73 11.31
CA PRO A 117 4.73 -33.50 11.61
C PRO A 117 4.99 -33.62 13.12
N ALA A 118 4.68 -32.58 13.92
CA ALA A 118 4.84 -32.65 15.37
C ALA A 118 3.87 -33.66 16.01
N CYS A 119 2.61 -33.73 15.56
CA CYS A 119 1.66 -34.75 16.01
C CYS A 119 2.11 -36.17 15.61
N PHE A 120 2.65 -36.32 14.40
CA PHE A 120 3.20 -37.60 13.97
C PHE A 120 4.33 -38.06 14.91
N PHE A 121 5.27 -37.19 15.21
CA PHE A 121 6.35 -37.50 16.14
C PHE A 121 5.88 -37.70 17.58
N PHE A 122 4.83 -36.99 18.00
CA PHE A 122 4.21 -37.15 19.31
C PHE A 122 3.75 -38.61 19.52
N PHE A 123 3.06 -39.18 18.55
CA PHE A 123 2.60 -40.58 18.63
C PHE A 123 3.69 -41.60 18.32
N HIS A 124 4.61 -41.27 17.39
CA HIS A 124 5.64 -42.21 16.96
C HIS A 124 6.78 -42.38 17.97
N LEU A 125 7.09 -41.32 18.73
CA LEU A 125 8.19 -41.30 19.73
C LEU A 125 7.68 -41.28 21.16
N ASP A 126 6.37 -41.48 21.38
CA ASP A 126 5.73 -41.42 22.71
C ASP A 126 6.12 -40.17 23.52
N LEU A 127 6.04 -39.02 22.85
CA LEU A 127 6.45 -37.75 23.50
C LEU A 127 5.45 -37.29 24.56
N ALA A 128 5.94 -36.67 25.59
CA ALA A 128 5.07 -35.97 26.53
C ALA A 128 4.43 -34.72 25.91
N LEU A 129 3.23 -34.36 26.31
CA LEU A 129 2.47 -33.19 25.78
C LEU A 129 3.29 -31.89 25.82
N TRP A 130 4.08 -31.68 26.91
CA TRP A 130 4.93 -30.49 26.97
C TRP A 130 6.00 -30.44 25.89
N GLN A 131 6.50 -31.61 25.41
CA GLN A 131 7.48 -31.67 24.30
C GLN A 131 6.81 -31.26 22.95
N LEU A 132 5.60 -31.72 22.72
CA LEU A 132 4.80 -31.29 21.55
C LEU A 132 4.59 -29.77 21.56
N LEU A 133 4.13 -29.23 22.69
CA LEU A 133 3.91 -27.80 22.84
C LEU A 133 5.22 -26.99 22.72
N ALA A 134 6.33 -27.53 23.23
CA ALA A 134 7.64 -26.91 23.11
C ALA A 134 8.16 -26.90 21.66
N VAL A 135 7.94 -27.97 20.88
CA VAL A 135 8.29 -28.02 19.44
C VAL A 135 7.50 -26.92 18.68
N LEU A 136 6.20 -26.82 18.88
CA LEU A 136 5.37 -25.80 18.26
C LEU A 136 5.77 -24.38 18.70
N GLY A 137 6.00 -24.19 20.01
CA GLY A 137 6.42 -22.92 20.58
C GLY A 137 7.79 -22.44 20.11
N CYS A 138 8.73 -23.36 19.86
CA CYS A 138 10.03 -23.03 19.28
C CYS A 138 9.95 -22.79 17.77
N PHE A 139 9.17 -23.60 17.04
CA PHE A 139 9.07 -23.50 15.59
C PHE A 139 8.51 -22.16 15.13
N ILE A 140 7.43 -21.67 15.76
CA ILE A 140 6.74 -20.43 15.34
C ILE A 140 7.68 -19.22 15.27
N PRO A 141 8.47 -18.86 16.30
CA PRO A 141 9.40 -17.75 16.25
C PRO A 141 10.48 -17.92 15.16
N PHE A 142 11.02 -19.14 14.98
CA PHE A 142 12.03 -19.41 13.97
C PHE A 142 11.44 -19.32 12.54
N ALA A 143 10.23 -19.80 12.33
CA ALA A 143 9.55 -19.68 11.05
C ALA A 143 9.24 -18.22 10.69
N LEU A 144 8.81 -17.40 11.66
CA LEU A 144 8.60 -15.96 11.50
C LEU A 144 9.90 -15.22 11.17
N LEU A 145 10.98 -15.53 11.88
CA LEU A 145 12.30 -14.99 11.59
C LEU A 145 12.80 -15.42 10.21
N GLY A 146 12.63 -16.70 9.86
CA GLY A 146 12.97 -17.22 8.54
C GLY A 146 12.19 -16.53 7.42
N ALA A 147 10.89 -16.31 7.60
CA ALA A 147 10.06 -15.57 6.64
C ALA A 147 10.51 -14.11 6.50
N ALA A 148 10.90 -13.45 7.60
CA ALA A 148 11.43 -12.09 7.56
C ALA A 148 12.78 -12.01 6.83
N ILE A 149 13.70 -12.94 7.11
CA ILE A 149 15.00 -13.06 6.42
C ILE A 149 14.78 -13.37 4.94
N TRP A 150 13.86 -14.30 4.63
CA TRP A 150 13.53 -14.64 3.26
C TRP A 150 13.00 -13.45 2.47
N SER A 151 12.06 -12.71 3.04
CA SER A 151 11.52 -11.47 2.45
C SER A 151 12.64 -10.45 2.21
N PHE A 152 13.59 -10.33 3.13
CA PHE A 152 14.75 -9.45 2.97
C PHE A 152 15.67 -9.89 1.82
N ILE A 153 15.97 -11.20 1.72
CA ILE A 153 16.87 -11.76 0.67
C ILE A 153 16.21 -11.71 -0.72
N THR A 154 14.90 -11.98 -0.79
CA THR A 154 14.17 -12.03 -2.06
C THR A 154 13.60 -10.68 -2.48
N TYR A 155 13.67 -9.69 -1.60
CA TYR A 155 13.30 -8.33 -1.94
C TYR A 155 14.13 -7.84 -3.12
N ARG A 156 13.49 -7.77 -4.27
CA ARG A 156 14.07 -7.16 -5.44
C ARG A 156 13.70 -5.69 -5.43
N PRO A 157 14.69 -4.79 -5.42
CA PRO A 157 14.41 -3.40 -5.73
C PRO A 157 13.70 -3.32 -7.08
N SER A 158 12.85 -2.32 -7.24
CA SER A 158 12.13 -1.97 -8.47
C SER A 158 12.96 -2.22 -9.74
N PRO A 159 12.32 -2.50 -10.89
CA PRO A 159 13.01 -2.77 -12.14
C PRO A 159 14.15 -1.81 -12.41
N LYS A 160 15.16 -2.27 -13.17
CA LYS A 160 16.39 -1.55 -13.47
C LYS A 160 16.24 -0.12 -14.02
N ASN A 161 15.05 0.23 -14.47
CA ASN A 161 14.70 1.56 -15.02
C ASN A 161 14.23 2.57 -13.97
N TYR A 162 14.21 2.19 -12.69
CA TYR A 162 13.91 3.12 -11.61
C TYR A 162 15.20 3.88 -11.25
N PRO A 163 15.42 5.11 -11.74
CA PRO A 163 16.73 5.81 -11.60
C PRO A 163 17.03 6.28 -10.18
N ARG A 164 16.24 5.84 -9.17
CA ARG A 164 16.19 6.48 -7.87
C ARG A 164 16.98 5.72 -6.82
N LEU A 165 18.03 6.35 -6.35
CA LEU A 165 18.74 5.95 -5.14
C LEU A 165 17.90 6.30 -3.91
N ILE A 166 16.90 5.46 -3.62
CA ILE A 166 16.27 5.53 -2.31
C ILE A 166 17.33 5.21 -1.27
N ARG A 167 17.58 6.12 -0.34
CA ARG A 167 18.55 5.91 0.75
C ARG A 167 18.20 4.60 1.48
N SER A 168 19.21 3.82 1.82
CA SER A 168 19.03 2.50 2.44
C SER A 168 18.13 2.53 3.68
N THR A 169 18.19 3.60 4.48
CA THR A 169 17.34 3.80 5.67
C THR A 169 15.87 4.04 5.33
N VAL A 170 15.57 4.84 4.30
CA VAL A 170 14.21 5.09 3.82
C VAL A 170 13.66 3.81 3.20
N ARG A 171 14.45 3.12 2.40
CA ARG A 171 14.10 1.85 1.77
C ARG A 171 13.78 0.77 2.82
N PHE A 172 14.59 0.64 3.86
CA PHE A 172 14.33 -0.31 4.94
C PHE A 172 13.06 0.03 5.72
N ARG A 173 12.80 1.30 5.99
CA ARG A 173 11.55 1.73 6.67
C ARG A 173 10.33 1.49 5.80
N ALA A 174 10.38 1.83 4.51
CA ALA A 174 9.32 1.58 3.55
C ALA A 174 9.09 0.06 3.40
N TRP A 175 10.15 -0.73 3.19
CA TRP A 175 10.08 -2.18 3.13
C TRP A 175 9.42 -2.78 4.38
N ARG A 176 9.88 -2.38 5.56
CA ARG A 176 9.28 -2.85 6.82
C ARG A 176 7.79 -2.55 6.89
N SER A 177 7.38 -1.37 6.44
CA SER A 177 5.98 -0.94 6.49
C SER A 177 5.11 -1.68 5.46
N CYS A 178 5.67 -2.04 4.30
CA CYS A 178 4.97 -2.79 3.26
C CYS A 178 4.85 -4.29 3.57
N HIS A 179 5.89 -4.89 4.16
CA HIS A 179 5.99 -6.34 4.37
C HIS A 179 5.60 -6.81 5.76
N VAL A 180 5.52 -5.91 6.73
CA VAL A 180 4.98 -6.22 8.04
C VAL A 180 3.54 -5.71 8.09
N PRO A 181 2.59 -6.48 7.55
CA PRO A 181 1.19 -6.12 7.69
C PRO A 181 0.90 -6.01 9.18
N LEU A 182 0.08 -5.05 9.55
CA LEU A 182 -0.45 -4.97 10.91
C LEU A 182 -0.92 -6.36 11.31
N ALA A 183 -0.38 -6.90 12.39
CA ALA A 183 -0.81 -8.19 12.91
C ALA A 183 -2.33 -8.15 13.08
N ARG A 184 -3.04 -9.27 12.82
CA ARG A 184 -4.52 -9.29 12.91
C ARG A 184 -5.05 -8.78 14.24
N TRP A 185 -4.34 -9.01 15.34
CA TRP A 185 -4.68 -8.44 16.63
C TRP A 185 -4.54 -6.92 16.66
N GLN A 186 -3.56 -6.31 15.95
CA GLN A 186 -3.44 -4.87 15.82
C GLN A 186 -4.56 -4.29 14.93
N VAL A 187 -5.03 -5.04 13.93
CA VAL A 187 -6.21 -4.68 13.13
C VAL A 187 -7.48 -4.82 13.95
N LEU A 188 -7.63 -5.88 14.74
CA LEU A 188 -8.75 -6.13 15.65
C LEU A 188 -8.80 -5.13 16.81
N PHE A 189 -7.65 -4.80 17.40
CA PHE A 189 -7.53 -3.85 18.50
C PHE A 189 -7.20 -2.42 18.04
N ASN A 190 -7.05 -2.20 16.74
CA ASN A 190 -7.03 -0.85 16.19
C ASN A 190 -8.46 -0.30 16.19
N LEU A 191 -8.86 0.20 17.37
CA LEU A 191 -10.17 0.81 17.62
C LEU A 191 -10.52 1.92 16.63
N THR A 192 -9.50 2.51 15.99
CA THR A 192 -9.70 3.61 15.04
C THR A 192 -10.05 3.16 13.62
N SER A 193 -9.66 1.98 13.16
CA SER A 193 -9.92 1.55 11.80
C SER A 193 -10.93 0.42 11.65
N PHE A 194 -10.73 -0.73 12.29
CA PHE A 194 -11.61 -1.88 12.06
C PHE A 194 -12.94 -1.78 12.83
N LEU A 195 -12.87 -1.59 14.15
CA LEU A 195 -14.08 -1.51 14.99
C LEU A 195 -14.89 -0.24 14.73
N SER A 196 -14.21 0.92 14.57
CA SER A 196 -14.94 2.16 14.30
C SER A 196 -15.53 2.18 12.90
N TYR A 197 -14.73 1.93 11.85
CA TYR A 197 -15.18 2.11 10.47
C TYR A 197 -15.95 0.93 9.93
N ARG A 198 -15.48 -0.30 10.11
CA ARG A 198 -16.13 -1.48 9.51
C ARG A 198 -17.26 -2.07 10.33
N VAL A 199 -17.26 -1.89 11.65
CA VAL A 199 -18.31 -2.42 12.51
C VAL A 199 -19.24 -1.32 12.96
N LEU A 200 -18.76 -0.38 13.78
CA LEU A 200 -19.60 0.62 14.43
C LEU A 200 -20.30 1.56 13.44
N TYR A 201 -19.53 2.22 12.55
CA TYR A 201 -20.12 3.13 11.56
C TYR A 201 -20.98 2.40 10.54
N ALA A 202 -20.54 1.24 10.03
CA ALA A 202 -21.34 0.45 9.10
C ALA A 202 -22.66 0.01 9.73
N TRP A 203 -22.66 -0.32 11.01
CA TRP A 203 -23.84 -0.72 11.77
C TRP A 203 -24.76 0.47 12.05
N ILE A 204 -24.24 1.61 12.52
CA ILE A 204 -24.98 2.84 12.74
C ILE A 204 -25.67 3.30 11.45
N PHE A 205 -24.95 3.39 10.34
CA PHE A 205 -25.52 3.80 9.06
C PHE A 205 -26.50 2.80 8.47
N ARG A 206 -26.39 1.51 8.81
CA ARG A 206 -27.36 0.49 8.44
C ARG A 206 -28.66 0.63 9.24
N LEU A 207 -28.56 0.83 10.55
CA LEU A 207 -29.70 1.00 11.45
C LEU A 207 -30.47 2.30 11.18
N THR A 208 -29.77 3.37 10.89
CA THR A 208 -30.37 4.69 10.57
C THR A 208 -30.92 4.76 9.14
N GLY A 209 -30.72 3.73 8.32
CA GLY A 209 -31.12 3.73 6.89
C GLY A 209 -30.27 4.65 6.00
N LEU A 210 -29.31 5.39 6.56
CA LEU A 210 -28.54 6.41 5.84
C LEU A 210 -27.44 5.81 4.92
N ARG A 211 -27.16 4.50 5.02
CA ARG A 211 -26.09 3.85 4.25
C ARG A 211 -26.23 4.08 2.74
N LYS A 212 -27.43 3.87 2.17
CA LYS A 212 -27.67 4.05 0.74
C LYS A 212 -27.47 5.50 0.30
N ALA A 213 -27.93 6.45 1.09
CA ALA A 213 -27.71 7.88 0.81
C ALA A 213 -26.24 8.25 0.85
N GLY A 214 -25.50 7.84 1.89
CA GLY A 214 -24.07 8.12 2.00
C GLY A 214 -23.23 7.48 0.89
N MET A 215 -23.58 6.26 0.44
CA MET A 215 -22.92 5.62 -0.70
C MET A 215 -23.20 6.35 -2.02
N ARG A 216 -24.41 6.86 -2.22
CA ARG A 216 -24.73 7.69 -3.38
C ARG A 216 -23.96 9.00 -3.35
N ASN A 217 -23.96 9.68 -2.22
CA ASN A 217 -23.23 10.95 -2.04
C ASN A 217 -21.73 10.78 -2.27
N ALA A 218 -21.16 9.60 -1.96
CA ALA A 218 -19.74 9.31 -2.20
C ALA A 218 -19.38 9.18 -3.70
N LEU A 219 -20.38 9.06 -4.58
CA LEU A 219 -20.22 9.11 -6.05
C LEU A 219 -20.56 10.50 -6.63
N GLU A 220 -21.01 11.42 -5.81
CA GLU A 220 -21.22 12.83 -6.19
C GLU A 220 -19.90 13.57 -6.04
N ILE A 221 -19.26 13.86 -7.18
CA ILE A 221 -17.96 14.51 -7.26
C ILE A 221 -18.15 15.91 -7.82
N GLU A 222 -17.47 16.88 -7.21
CA GLU A 222 -17.42 18.26 -7.68
C GLU A 222 -16.07 18.55 -8.34
N VAL A 223 -16.07 19.31 -9.44
CA VAL A 223 -14.86 19.95 -9.97
C VAL A 223 -14.73 21.32 -9.31
N VAL A 224 -13.70 21.48 -8.48
CA VAL A 224 -13.44 22.71 -7.72
C VAL A 224 -12.31 23.48 -8.37
N GLU A 225 -12.61 24.64 -8.88
CA GLU A 225 -11.61 25.54 -9.48
C GLU A 225 -10.93 26.39 -8.42
N GLN A 226 -9.61 26.41 -8.44
CA GLN A 226 -8.77 27.17 -7.51
C GLN A 226 -7.75 27.99 -8.28
N THR A 227 -7.70 29.30 -8.04
CA THR A 227 -6.68 30.16 -8.64
C THR A 227 -5.72 30.65 -7.56
N PHE A 228 -4.44 30.37 -7.69
CA PHE A 228 -3.38 30.85 -6.80
C PHE A 228 -2.52 31.88 -7.52
N ARG A 229 -2.20 32.96 -6.82
CA ARG A 229 -1.36 34.06 -7.35
C ARG A 229 -0.06 34.13 -6.60
N PHE A 230 1.03 34.21 -7.36
CA PHE A 230 2.38 34.32 -6.83
C PHE A 230 3.18 35.39 -7.59
N PRO A 231 3.77 36.37 -6.92
CA PRO A 231 4.57 37.40 -7.57
C PRO A 231 5.85 36.86 -8.22
N ASP A 232 6.40 35.76 -7.67
CA ASP A 232 7.61 35.07 -8.09
C ASP A 232 7.36 33.94 -9.10
N LEU A 233 6.12 33.71 -9.53
CA LEU A 233 5.83 32.76 -10.61
C LEU A 233 6.42 33.28 -11.93
N PRO A 234 7.22 32.44 -12.66
CA PRO A 234 7.70 32.84 -14.00
C PRO A 234 6.52 33.17 -14.94
N GLU A 235 6.70 34.19 -15.78
CA GLU A 235 5.65 34.70 -16.66
C GLU A 235 5.10 33.62 -17.62
N GLU A 236 5.96 32.72 -18.07
CA GLU A 236 5.60 31.63 -18.95
C GLU A 236 4.59 30.65 -18.32
N PHE A 237 4.51 30.65 -17.00
CA PHE A 237 3.57 29.83 -16.22
C PHE A 237 2.31 30.57 -15.78
N ASP A 238 2.11 31.83 -16.21
CA ASP A 238 0.83 32.50 -15.97
C ASP A 238 -0.29 31.78 -16.72
N GLY A 239 -1.32 31.36 -15.99
CA GLY A 239 -2.40 30.55 -16.51
C GLY A 239 -2.13 29.04 -16.55
N PHE A 240 -1.02 28.54 -15.98
CA PHE A 240 -0.71 27.11 -15.93
C PHE A 240 -1.76 26.34 -15.12
N ARG A 241 -2.32 25.30 -15.71
CA ARG A 241 -3.44 24.53 -15.15
C ARG A 241 -2.98 23.16 -14.65
N LEU A 242 -3.24 22.89 -13.38
CA LEU A 242 -2.96 21.63 -12.72
C LEU A 242 -4.28 20.90 -12.41
N LEU A 243 -4.37 19.64 -12.77
CA LEU A 243 -5.43 18.75 -12.31
C LEU A 243 -4.91 17.96 -11.09
N LEU A 244 -5.43 18.22 -9.91
CA LEU A 244 -5.08 17.48 -8.70
C LEU A 244 -6.14 16.43 -8.41
N LEU A 245 -5.72 15.16 -8.45
CA LEU A 245 -6.50 13.98 -8.09
C LEU A 245 -5.84 13.32 -6.87
N THR A 246 -6.51 13.31 -5.74
CA THR A 246 -6.00 12.69 -4.52
C THR A 246 -7.06 11.80 -3.87
N ASP A 247 -6.62 10.85 -3.05
CA ASP A 247 -7.52 9.96 -2.31
C ASP A 247 -8.51 9.25 -3.24
N LEU A 248 -7.99 8.70 -4.31
CA LEU A 248 -8.82 8.09 -5.35
C LEU A 248 -9.53 6.82 -4.86
N HIS A 249 -8.85 6.01 -4.05
CA HIS A 249 -9.39 4.77 -3.52
C HIS A 249 -10.16 3.96 -4.57
N LEU A 250 -9.57 3.80 -5.76
CA LEU A 250 -10.23 3.32 -6.97
C LEU A 250 -10.96 1.99 -6.80
N ASP A 251 -10.43 1.10 -5.97
CA ASP A 251 -11.02 -0.22 -5.69
C ASP A 251 -12.04 -0.20 -4.53
N GLY A 252 -12.28 0.96 -3.91
CA GLY A 252 -13.19 1.10 -2.77
C GLY A 252 -14.67 1.08 -3.13
N GLN A 253 -15.06 1.70 -4.24
CA GLN A 253 -16.45 1.82 -4.64
C GLN A 253 -16.65 1.56 -6.12
N GLU A 254 -17.67 0.77 -6.45
CA GLU A 254 -18.05 0.51 -7.82
C GLU A 254 -18.65 1.77 -8.46
N GLY A 255 -18.34 2.01 -9.75
CA GLY A 255 -18.81 3.18 -10.49
C GLY A 255 -17.96 4.45 -10.31
N LEU A 256 -17.08 4.52 -9.28
CA LEU A 256 -16.27 5.71 -9.01
C LEU A 256 -15.37 6.08 -10.19
N THR A 257 -14.65 5.12 -10.77
CA THR A 257 -13.76 5.36 -11.92
C THR A 257 -14.50 5.99 -13.08
N GLN A 258 -15.70 5.51 -13.41
CA GLN A 258 -16.51 6.08 -14.48
C GLN A 258 -16.93 7.51 -14.18
N ARG A 259 -17.31 7.80 -12.92
CA ARG A 259 -17.64 9.18 -12.49
C ARG A 259 -16.46 10.13 -12.65
N ILE A 260 -15.26 9.68 -12.29
CA ILE A 260 -14.04 10.49 -12.49
C ILE A 260 -13.84 10.76 -13.98
N VAL A 261 -13.89 9.72 -14.82
CA VAL A 261 -13.74 9.86 -16.28
C VAL A 261 -14.75 10.84 -16.86
N ASP A 262 -16.01 10.77 -16.45
CA ASP A 262 -17.07 11.67 -16.93
C ASP A 262 -16.76 13.14 -16.66
N HIS A 263 -16.09 13.45 -15.54
CA HIS A 263 -15.68 14.81 -15.19
C HIS A 263 -14.42 15.29 -15.90
N ILE A 264 -13.43 14.38 -16.11
CA ILE A 264 -12.10 14.80 -16.59
C ILE A 264 -11.88 14.66 -18.09
N ARG A 265 -12.63 13.82 -18.80
CA ARG A 265 -12.39 13.49 -20.22
C ARG A 265 -12.35 14.68 -21.18
N ASN A 266 -13.02 15.79 -20.81
CA ASN A 266 -13.07 17.01 -21.61
C ASN A 266 -12.19 18.13 -21.04
N LEU A 267 -11.46 17.87 -19.94
CA LEU A 267 -10.54 18.83 -19.35
C LEU A 267 -9.16 18.70 -20.04
N GLU A 268 -8.65 19.80 -20.50
CA GLU A 268 -7.28 19.92 -20.97
C GLU A 268 -6.48 20.69 -19.93
N VAL A 269 -5.39 20.11 -19.45
CA VAL A 269 -4.55 20.68 -18.41
C VAL A 269 -3.08 20.61 -18.81
N ASP A 270 -2.26 21.47 -18.20
CA ASP A 270 -0.84 21.43 -18.45
C ASP A 270 -0.17 20.24 -17.75
N LEU A 271 -0.60 19.93 -16.53
CA LEU A 271 -0.03 18.83 -15.73
C LEU A 271 -1.12 18.19 -14.86
N CYS A 272 -1.09 16.86 -14.74
CA CYS A 272 -1.92 16.12 -13.78
C CYS A 272 -1.07 15.66 -12.58
N LEU A 273 -1.61 15.84 -11.37
CA LEU A 273 -0.97 15.45 -10.10
C LEU A 273 -1.83 14.44 -9.36
N PHE A 274 -1.24 13.30 -9.00
CA PHE A 274 -1.85 12.29 -8.14
C PHE A 274 -1.30 12.43 -6.71
N GLY A 275 -2.17 12.87 -5.81
CA GLY A 275 -1.81 13.17 -4.41
C GLY A 275 -1.80 11.96 -3.47
N GLY A 276 -1.64 10.76 -3.98
CA GLY A 276 -1.60 9.52 -3.18
C GLY A 276 -2.96 8.94 -2.85
N ASP A 277 -2.95 7.81 -2.13
CA ASP A 277 -4.10 6.96 -1.80
C ASP A 277 -4.89 6.56 -3.06
N ILE A 278 -4.16 5.99 -4.02
CA ILE A 278 -4.73 5.46 -5.27
C ILE A 278 -5.54 4.20 -4.95
N ARG A 279 -5.04 3.37 -4.02
CA ARG A 279 -5.67 2.15 -3.53
C ARG A 279 -6.51 2.40 -2.27
N MET A 280 -7.60 1.62 -2.10
CA MET A 280 -8.44 1.69 -0.90
C MET A 280 -7.87 0.85 0.26
N GLU A 281 -7.49 -0.39 0.01
CA GLU A 281 -7.04 -1.30 1.06
C GLU A 281 -5.54 -1.16 1.29
N THR A 282 -5.11 -1.14 2.55
CA THR A 282 -3.69 -1.10 2.92
C THR A 282 -2.99 -2.45 2.78
N TYR A 283 -3.73 -3.52 2.53
CA TYR A 283 -3.25 -4.89 2.36
C TYR A 283 -4.09 -5.64 1.33
N GLY A 284 -3.59 -6.75 0.82
CA GLY A 284 -4.30 -7.57 -0.17
C GLY A 284 -3.91 -7.27 -1.62
N PRO A 285 -4.65 -7.81 -2.60
CA PRO A 285 -4.26 -7.74 -3.99
C PRO A 285 -4.41 -6.33 -4.57
N MET A 286 -3.40 -5.86 -5.31
CA MET A 286 -3.42 -4.58 -6.04
C MET A 286 -4.20 -4.63 -7.35
N ALA A 287 -4.38 -5.82 -7.92
CA ALA A 287 -4.94 -5.99 -9.26
C ALA A 287 -6.29 -5.26 -9.50
N PRO A 288 -7.24 -5.17 -8.54
CA PRO A 288 -8.46 -4.39 -8.74
C PRO A 288 -8.19 -2.91 -8.92
N CYS A 289 -7.31 -2.32 -8.11
CA CYS A 289 -6.91 -0.92 -8.21
C CYS A 289 -6.21 -0.64 -9.55
N LEU A 290 -5.21 -1.46 -9.91
CA LEU A 290 -4.46 -1.30 -11.16
C LEU A 290 -5.34 -1.40 -12.41
N ARG A 291 -6.31 -2.32 -12.42
CA ARG A 291 -7.27 -2.39 -13.56
C ARG A 291 -8.05 -1.09 -13.72
N ARG A 292 -8.52 -0.50 -12.61
CA ARG A 292 -9.27 0.76 -12.63
C ARG A 292 -8.39 1.94 -12.98
N LEU A 293 -7.15 1.94 -12.52
CA LEU A 293 -6.16 2.95 -12.88
C LEU A 293 -5.84 2.92 -14.38
N ARG A 294 -5.62 1.73 -14.96
CA ARG A 294 -5.45 1.56 -16.42
C ARG A 294 -6.68 2.00 -17.23
N CYS A 295 -7.88 1.97 -16.65
CA CYS A 295 -9.07 2.53 -17.28
C CYS A 295 -9.15 4.06 -17.16
N LEU A 296 -8.57 4.64 -16.12
CA LEU A 296 -8.64 6.08 -15.83
C LEU A 296 -7.61 6.89 -16.61
N THR A 297 -6.34 6.46 -16.57
CA THR A 297 -5.20 7.26 -17.07
C THR A 297 -5.29 7.64 -18.54
N PRO A 298 -5.85 6.82 -19.48
CA PRO A 298 -5.98 7.21 -20.89
C PRO A 298 -6.94 8.38 -21.13
N HIS A 299 -7.80 8.71 -20.16
CA HIS A 299 -8.74 9.82 -20.28
C HIS A 299 -8.19 11.15 -19.73
N ILE A 300 -6.98 11.16 -19.19
CA ILE A 300 -6.31 12.36 -18.68
C ILE A 300 -5.56 13.03 -19.84
N ARG A 301 -6.00 14.22 -20.22
CA ARG A 301 -5.35 15.05 -21.25
C ARG A 301 -4.41 16.05 -20.59
N SER A 302 -3.14 15.70 -20.50
CA SER A 302 -2.12 16.51 -19.85
C SER A 302 -0.89 16.68 -20.74
N VAL A 303 -0.45 17.93 -20.92
CA VAL A 303 0.70 18.26 -21.78
C VAL A 303 2.01 17.72 -21.22
N HIS A 304 2.21 17.87 -19.92
CA HIS A 304 3.43 17.45 -19.24
C HIS A 304 3.31 16.08 -18.52
N GLY A 305 2.24 15.31 -18.81
CA GLY A 305 2.04 13.98 -18.27
C GLY A 305 1.40 13.98 -16.88
N ILE A 306 1.63 12.89 -16.15
CA ILE A 306 0.99 12.63 -14.87
C ILE A 306 2.10 12.35 -13.83
N LEU A 307 2.22 13.20 -12.82
CA LEU A 307 3.13 12.98 -11.69
C LEU A 307 2.33 12.53 -10.48
N GLY A 308 2.90 11.65 -9.65
CA GLY A 308 2.21 11.15 -8.47
C GLY A 308 3.12 10.98 -7.27
N VAL A 309 2.52 10.99 -6.08
CA VAL A 309 3.16 10.60 -4.82
C VAL A 309 2.40 9.43 -4.20
N LEU A 310 3.03 8.74 -3.25
CA LEU A 310 2.38 7.67 -2.50
C LEU A 310 1.61 8.23 -1.31
N GLY A 311 0.47 7.63 -1.01
CA GLY A 311 -0.29 7.87 0.21
C GLY A 311 -0.11 6.77 1.26
N ASN A 312 -0.84 6.87 2.34
CA ASN A 312 -0.76 5.90 3.44
C ASN A 312 -1.44 4.54 3.13
N HIS A 313 -2.24 4.46 2.07
CA HIS A 313 -2.79 3.21 1.54
C HIS A 313 -1.91 2.61 0.45
N ASP A 314 -0.99 3.38 -0.11
CA ASP A 314 -0.07 2.94 -1.14
C ASP A 314 1.25 2.47 -0.53
N CYS A 315 1.94 1.60 -1.22
CA CYS A 315 3.22 1.07 -0.81
C CYS A 315 4.26 1.33 -1.91
N ILE A 316 5.50 1.56 -1.52
CA ILE A 316 6.58 1.82 -2.48
C ILE A 316 6.73 0.72 -3.54
N GLU A 317 6.40 -0.52 -3.21
CA GLU A 317 6.45 -1.64 -4.15
C GLU A 317 5.39 -1.56 -5.26
N MET A 318 4.36 -0.73 -5.07
CA MET A 318 3.33 -0.49 -6.09
C MET A 318 3.78 0.52 -7.14
N SER A 319 4.82 1.30 -6.86
CA SER A 319 5.28 2.38 -7.75
C SER A 319 5.58 1.90 -9.18
N PRO A 320 6.27 0.76 -9.41
CA PRO A 320 6.49 0.25 -10.78
C PRO A 320 5.19 -0.06 -11.52
N ASP A 321 4.21 -0.66 -10.82
CA ASP A 321 2.91 -0.99 -11.42
C ASP A 321 2.09 0.27 -11.73
N PHE A 322 2.22 1.33 -10.91
CA PHE A 322 1.62 2.63 -11.20
C PHE A 322 2.29 3.30 -12.41
N GLU A 323 3.62 3.22 -12.51
CA GLU A 323 4.36 3.76 -13.65
C GLU A 323 4.05 3.05 -14.97
N GLU A 324 3.78 1.74 -14.94
CA GLU A 324 3.27 1.02 -16.11
C GLU A 324 1.92 1.57 -16.64
N THR A 325 1.20 2.33 -15.82
CA THR A 325 -0.05 2.97 -16.25
C THR A 325 0.14 4.39 -16.79
N GLY A 326 1.37 4.87 -16.90
CA GLY A 326 1.73 6.18 -17.40
C GLY A 326 1.95 7.27 -16.35
N LEU A 327 1.95 6.92 -15.05
CA LEU A 327 2.34 7.83 -13.99
C LEU A 327 3.85 7.91 -13.86
N ILE A 328 4.37 9.06 -13.40
CA ILE A 328 5.74 9.20 -12.91
C ILE A 328 5.66 9.41 -11.41
N MET A 329 6.17 8.46 -10.63
CA MET A 329 6.08 8.51 -9.17
C MET A 329 7.26 9.28 -8.58
N LEU A 330 6.98 10.33 -7.82
CA LEU A 330 7.97 11.14 -7.12
C LEU A 330 8.11 10.65 -5.67
N ILE A 331 9.25 10.05 -5.34
CA ILE A 331 9.50 9.46 -4.02
C ILE A 331 10.67 10.18 -3.36
N ASN A 332 10.37 11.29 -2.68
CA ASN A 332 11.35 12.23 -2.15
C ASN A 332 12.28 12.81 -3.24
N GLU A 333 11.66 13.29 -4.31
CA GLU A 333 12.30 13.79 -5.53
C GLU A 333 11.59 14.99 -6.10
N ALA A 334 12.29 15.75 -6.92
CA ALA A 334 11.72 16.86 -7.68
C ALA A 334 11.76 16.60 -9.18
N TRP A 335 10.77 17.12 -9.87
CA TRP A 335 10.65 17.07 -11.32
C TRP A 335 10.52 18.48 -11.86
N ASP A 336 11.36 18.86 -12.82
CA ASP A 336 11.29 20.17 -13.46
C ASP A 336 10.28 20.16 -14.63
N ILE A 337 9.41 21.14 -14.64
CA ILE A 337 8.51 21.43 -15.77
C ILE A 337 9.08 22.65 -16.48
N ARG A 338 9.35 22.50 -17.77
CA ARG A 338 9.92 23.56 -18.60
C ARG A 338 8.89 24.10 -19.58
N ARG A 339 8.86 25.43 -19.69
CA ARG A 339 8.04 26.15 -20.65
C ARG A 339 8.87 27.30 -21.21
N ASN A 340 9.22 27.24 -22.51
CA ASN A 340 10.18 28.14 -23.11
C ASN A 340 11.53 28.15 -22.32
N ASN A 341 11.96 29.32 -21.87
CA ASN A 341 13.21 29.48 -21.11
C ASN A 341 13.02 29.43 -19.58
N ALA A 342 11.78 29.25 -19.11
CA ALA A 342 11.47 29.19 -17.69
C ALA A 342 11.22 27.76 -17.21
N LYS A 343 11.33 27.55 -15.92
CA LYS A 343 11.00 26.30 -15.26
C LYS A 343 10.36 26.51 -13.89
N ILE A 344 9.55 25.57 -13.49
CA ILE A 344 9.04 25.38 -12.13
C ILE A 344 9.33 23.96 -11.66
N TRP A 345 9.31 23.73 -10.38
CA TRP A 345 9.58 22.41 -9.82
C TRP A 345 8.34 21.83 -9.13
N ILE A 346 8.04 20.58 -9.45
CA ILE A 346 7.11 19.75 -8.69
C ILE A 346 7.93 18.87 -7.76
N VAL A 347 7.82 19.11 -6.47
CA VAL A 347 8.57 18.42 -5.42
C VAL A 347 7.66 17.38 -4.79
N GLY A 348 7.85 16.10 -5.10
CA GLY A 348 7.06 15.02 -4.54
C GLY A 348 7.74 14.39 -3.33
N VAL A 349 7.01 14.23 -2.24
CA VAL A 349 7.48 13.52 -1.06
C VAL A 349 6.65 12.27 -0.80
N ASP A 350 7.31 11.24 -0.27
CA ASP A 350 6.66 10.01 0.18
C ASP A 350 5.75 10.27 1.40
N ASP A 351 4.98 9.27 1.86
CA ASP A 351 3.94 9.46 2.88
C ASP A 351 4.45 10.04 4.22
N PRO A 352 3.99 11.23 4.63
CA PRO A 352 4.36 11.82 5.91
C PRO A 352 3.48 11.33 7.07
N HIS A 353 2.34 10.69 6.81
CA HIS A 353 1.35 10.32 7.82
C HIS A 353 1.64 8.98 8.50
N TYR A 354 1.51 7.88 7.76
CA TYR A 354 1.56 6.52 8.28
C TYR A 354 2.98 5.97 8.26
N TYR A 355 3.59 5.94 7.09
CA TYR A 355 4.95 5.42 6.91
C TYR A 355 6.02 6.37 7.44
N LYS A 356 5.75 7.70 7.41
CA LYS A 356 6.67 8.76 7.89
C LYS A 356 8.04 8.67 7.25
N VAL A 357 8.05 8.46 5.95
CA VAL A 357 9.24 8.30 5.12
C VAL A 357 9.48 9.47 4.19
N HIS A 358 8.69 10.53 4.32
CA HIS A 358 8.93 11.80 3.63
C HIS A 358 10.29 12.38 4.00
N ASP A 359 10.95 12.99 3.03
CA ASP A 359 12.22 13.69 3.20
C ASP A 359 12.25 14.89 2.24
N VAL A 360 11.72 16.02 2.71
CA VAL A 360 11.65 17.27 1.93
C VAL A 360 13.05 17.75 1.56
N ARG A 361 14.02 17.57 2.46
CA ARG A 361 15.42 17.94 2.21
C ARG A 361 16.03 17.13 1.07
N GLN A 362 15.77 15.83 1.03
CA GLN A 362 16.23 14.99 -0.06
C GLN A 362 15.56 15.38 -1.38
N ALA A 363 14.22 15.60 -1.35
CA ALA A 363 13.47 15.97 -2.54
C ALA A 363 13.97 17.29 -3.17
N LEU A 364 14.41 18.22 -2.34
CA LEU A 364 14.91 19.53 -2.77
C LEU A 364 16.40 19.60 -3.01
N ARG A 365 17.15 18.50 -2.88
CA ARG A 365 18.63 18.52 -2.91
C ARG A 365 19.20 19.17 -4.17
N ASP A 366 18.60 18.92 -5.30
CA ASP A 366 19.07 19.38 -6.61
C ASP A 366 18.21 20.55 -7.16
N VAL A 367 17.33 21.13 -6.32
CA VAL A 367 16.43 22.24 -6.67
C VAL A 367 17.06 23.57 -6.25
N PRO A 368 17.29 24.51 -7.17
CA PRO A 368 17.79 25.84 -6.81
C PRO A 368 16.85 26.56 -5.85
N ALA A 369 17.43 27.24 -4.84
CA ALA A 369 16.62 27.90 -3.80
C ALA A 369 15.70 29.00 -4.35
N ALA A 370 16.13 29.70 -5.40
CA ALA A 370 15.37 30.79 -6.03
C ALA A 370 14.25 30.33 -6.96
N ASP A 371 14.24 29.07 -7.39
CA ASP A 371 13.26 28.59 -8.34
C ASP A 371 11.88 28.40 -7.67
N PHE A 372 10.82 28.56 -8.46
CA PHE A 372 9.44 28.33 -8.00
C PHE A 372 9.17 26.84 -7.74
N LYS A 373 8.63 26.53 -6.56
CA LYS A 373 8.43 25.16 -6.05
C LYS A 373 7.00 24.91 -5.66
N ILE A 374 6.44 23.82 -6.18
CA ILE A 374 5.15 23.26 -5.75
C ILE A 374 5.45 21.95 -5.08
N LEU A 375 5.14 21.82 -3.79
CA LEU A 375 5.28 20.57 -3.08
C LEU A 375 3.98 19.77 -3.17
N LEU A 376 4.10 18.55 -3.62
CA LEU A 376 3.05 17.55 -3.64
C LEU A 376 3.33 16.52 -2.54
N ALA A 377 2.44 16.40 -1.59
CA ALA A 377 2.48 15.41 -0.53
C ALA A 377 1.10 14.78 -0.36
N HIS A 378 1.04 13.56 0.14
CA HIS A 378 -0.27 12.96 0.41
C HIS A 378 -1.02 13.70 1.52
N SER A 379 -0.38 13.98 2.64
CA SER A 379 -1.01 14.63 3.80
C SER A 379 -0.38 15.99 4.13
N PRO A 380 -1.08 16.89 4.86
CA PRO A 380 -0.55 18.19 5.23
C PRO A 380 0.56 18.16 6.29
N GLU A 381 0.96 16.99 6.80
CA GLU A 381 1.82 16.86 7.98
C GLU A 381 3.25 17.39 7.80
N ALA A 382 3.75 17.45 6.55
CA ALA A 382 5.07 18.02 6.23
C ALA A 382 5.08 19.55 6.07
N TYR A 383 3.99 20.25 6.38
CA TYR A 383 3.82 21.68 6.11
C TYR A 383 4.89 22.58 6.76
N ARG A 384 5.37 22.22 7.96
CA ARG A 384 6.42 23.00 8.64
C ARG A 384 7.74 22.89 7.92
N GLU A 385 8.12 21.65 7.60
CA GLU A 385 9.36 21.38 6.90
C GLU A 385 9.36 22.02 5.50
N ALA A 386 8.24 21.91 4.76
CA ALA A 386 8.10 22.56 3.46
C ALA A 386 8.27 24.10 3.53
N ALA A 387 7.73 24.75 4.54
CA ALA A 387 7.85 26.19 4.74
C ALA A 387 9.31 26.60 5.08
N ASP A 388 10.07 25.76 5.81
CA ASP A 388 11.47 26.00 6.12
C ASP A 388 12.36 25.99 4.85
N TYR A 389 11.91 25.35 3.76
CA TYR A 389 12.57 25.33 2.45
C TYR A 389 11.97 26.32 1.43
N ALA A 390 11.20 27.30 1.87
CA ALA A 390 10.59 28.31 1.02
C ALA A 390 9.83 27.76 -0.18
N VAL A 391 9.02 26.72 0.04
CA VAL A 391 8.05 26.21 -0.93
C VAL A 391 6.93 27.24 -1.08
N GLN A 392 6.53 27.58 -2.32
CA GLN A 392 5.49 28.56 -2.57
C GLN A 392 4.08 27.98 -2.44
N LEU A 393 3.87 26.78 -3.01
CA LEU A 393 2.56 26.11 -2.99
C LEU A 393 2.69 24.68 -2.47
N TYR A 394 1.86 24.32 -1.50
CA TYR A 394 1.76 22.96 -0.95
C TYR A 394 0.41 22.37 -1.32
N LEU A 395 0.40 21.27 -2.08
CA LEU A 395 -0.81 20.55 -2.51
C LEU A 395 -0.87 19.18 -1.81
N CYS A 396 -2.02 18.85 -1.21
CA CYS A 396 -2.23 17.58 -0.54
C CYS A 396 -3.70 17.17 -0.45
N GLY A 397 -3.93 15.97 0.11
CA GLY A 397 -5.23 15.38 0.42
C GLY A 397 -5.28 14.76 1.81
N HIS A 398 -5.55 13.44 1.89
CA HIS A 398 -5.54 12.58 3.08
C HIS A 398 -6.72 12.78 4.04
N THR A 399 -7.10 14.01 4.30
CA THR A 399 -8.11 14.33 5.33
C THR A 399 -9.54 14.06 4.90
N HIS A 400 -9.76 13.85 3.59
CA HIS A 400 -11.07 13.76 2.94
C HIS A 400 -12.02 14.92 3.28
N GLY A 401 -11.49 16.07 3.76
CA GLY A 401 -12.28 17.13 4.33
C GLY A 401 -13.12 16.68 5.54
N GLY A 402 -12.74 15.53 6.14
CA GLY A 402 -13.46 14.86 7.21
C GLY A 402 -14.51 13.85 6.74
N GLN A 403 -14.78 13.74 5.43
CA GLN A 403 -15.69 12.78 4.77
C GLN A 403 -17.14 12.80 5.30
N ILE A 404 -17.33 12.90 6.62
CA ILE A 404 -18.62 13.05 7.32
C ILE A 404 -18.57 14.33 8.13
N CYS A 405 -19.26 15.35 7.65
CA CYS A 405 -19.30 16.67 8.28
C CYS A 405 -20.68 16.93 8.89
N LEU A 406 -20.68 17.68 9.99
CA LEU A 406 -21.93 18.21 10.54
C LEU A 406 -22.37 19.41 9.68
N PRO A 407 -23.69 19.57 9.44
CA PRO A 407 -24.22 20.73 8.73
C PRO A 407 -23.73 22.03 9.40
N GLY A 408 -23.06 22.90 8.64
CA GLY A 408 -22.58 24.22 9.13
C GLY A 408 -21.43 24.18 10.16
N ARG A 409 -20.91 23.00 10.54
CA ARG A 409 -19.85 22.87 11.58
C ARG A 409 -18.53 22.25 11.09
N GLY A 410 -18.49 21.78 9.82
CA GLY A 410 -17.30 21.16 9.25
C GLY A 410 -17.00 19.74 9.76
N PRO A 411 -15.77 19.26 9.57
CA PRO A 411 -15.39 17.87 9.82
C PRO A 411 -15.42 17.48 11.30
N ILE A 412 -15.98 16.29 11.58
CA ILE A 412 -15.95 15.68 12.92
C ILE A 412 -14.53 15.18 13.21
N PHE A 413 -13.96 14.45 12.25
CA PHE A 413 -12.60 13.90 12.31
C PHE A 413 -11.83 14.27 11.05
N THR A 414 -10.54 14.53 11.18
CA THR A 414 -9.65 14.88 10.04
C THR A 414 -8.59 13.83 9.76
N ASN A 415 -8.47 12.83 10.62
CA ASN A 415 -7.47 11.75 10.56
C ASN A 415 -6.02 12.25 10.31
N SER A 416 -5.71 13.49 10.66
CA SER A 416 -4.38 14.07 10.49
C SER A 416 -3.87 14.64 11.82
N ARG A 417 -2.55 14.61 12.00
CA ARG A 417 -1.86 15.25 13.12
C ARG A 417 -1.55 16.72 12.87
N ALA A 418 -1.71 17.17 11.63
CA ALA A 418 -1.56 18.56 11.29
C ALA A 418 -2.70 19.40 11.92
N PRO A 419 -2.50 20.68 12.17
CA PRO A 419 -3.51 21.56 12.75
C PRO A 419 -4.78 21.61 11.90
N ARG A 420 -5.95 21.78 12.54
CA ARG A 420 -7.24 21.77 11.84
C ARG A 420 -7.37 22.80 10.72
N PHE A 421 -6.62 23.91 10.75
CA PHE A 421 -6.64 24.90 9.67
C PHE A 421 -6.09 24.34 8.35
N THR A 422 -5.30 23.25 8.38
CA THR A 422 -4.79 22.56 7.19
C THR A 422 -5.72 21.46 6.70
N ALA A 423 -6.86 21.25 7.33
CA ALA A 423 -7.66 20.05 7.09
C ALA A 423 -8.44 20.06 5.77
N SER A 424 -8.75 21.20 5.19
CA SER A 424 -9.46 21.32 3.91
C SER A 424 -9.37 22.73 3.35
N GLY A 425 -9.36 22.83 2.02
CA GLY A 425 -9.34 24.11 1.31
C GLY A 425 -7.99 24.81 1.41
N ARG A 426 -8.02 26.14 1.25
CA ARG A 426 -6.81 26.97 1.29
C ARG A 426 -6.39 27.29 2.71
N TRP A 427 -5.08 27.29 2.92
CA TRP A 427 -4.47 27.72 4.17
C TRP A 427 -3.10 28.39 3.92
N LYS A 428 -2.58 29.07 4.92
CA LYS A 428 -1.28 29.75 4.85
C LYS A 428 -0.42 29.41 6.06
N TYR A 429 0.88 29.28 5.83
CA TYR A 429 1.85 29.12 6.90
C TYR A 429 3.22 29.69 6.48
N ARG A 430 3.74 30.69 7.24
CA ARG A 430 5.06 31.33 7.01
C ARG A 430 5.32 31.74 5.55
N GLY A 431 4.35 32.36 4.89
CA GLY A 431 4.48 32.78 3.49
C GLY A 431 4.19 31.71 2.45
N MET A 432 4.13 30.43 2.83
CA MET A 432 3.68 29.33 1.97
C MET A 432 2.16 29.30 1.90
N THR A 433 1.62 29.15 0.69
CA THR A 433 0.21 28.86 0.48
C THR A 433 0.03 27.36 0.39
N GLY A 434 -0.97 26.82 1.10
CA GLY A 434 -1.33 25.43 1.04
C GLY A 434 -2.75 25.21 0.56
N TYR A 435 -2.99 24.05 0.01
CA TYR A 435 -4.32 23.58 -0.36
C TYR A 435 -4.47 22.09 -0.06
N THR A 436 -5.49 21.78 0.72
CA THR A 436 -5.85 20.40 1.02
C THR A 436 -7.17 20.06 0.34
N SER A 437 -7.10 19.20 -0.67
CA SER A 437 -8.27 18.69 -1.36
C SER A 437 -9.08 17.76 -0.44
N ARG A 438 -10.40 17.73 -0.65
CA ARG A 438 -11.28 16.76 0.02
C ARG A 438 -11.15 15.35 -0.54
N GLY A 439 -10.33 15.18 -1.59
CA GLY A 439 -10.14 13.89 -2.25
C GLY A 439 -11.36 13.39 -3.00
N VAL A 440 -11.13 12.53 -3.97
CA VAL A 440 -12.18 12.04 -4.88
C VAL A 440 -12.99 10.89 -4.28
N GLY A 441 -12.30 9.86 -3.78
CA GLY A 441 -12.89 8.66 -3.19
C GLY A 441 -13.25 8.82 -1.71
N SER A 442 -13.44 7.71 -1.04
CA SER A 442 -13.78 7.67 0.38
C SER A 442 -12.94 6.61 1.08
N SER A 443 -12.38 6.92 2.24
CA SER A 443 -11.58 6.00 3.04
C SER A 443 -12.41 5.32 4.13
N GLY A 444 -12.06 4.09 4.50
CA GLY A 444 -12.68 3.32 5.58
C GLY A 444 -14.09 2.85 5.27
N VAL A 445 -15.07 3.74 5.25
CA VAL A 445 -16.46 3.45 4.84
C VAL A 445 -16.76 4.23 3.57
N PRO A 446 -17.33 3.62 2.51
CA PRO A 446 -17.60 4.32 1.25
C PRO A 446 -18.86 5.21 1.37
N LEU A 447 -18.80 6.19 2.27
CA LEU A 447 -19.91 7.08 2.59
C LEU A 447 -19.41 8.52 2.70
N ARG A 448 -20.16 9.47 2.14
CA ARG A 448 -19.92 10.92 2.34
C ARG A 448 -21.19 11.62 2.78
N PHE A 449 -21.06 12.56 3.73
CA PHE A 449 -22.15 13.43 4.17
C PHE A 449 -21.66 14.86 4.38
N ASN A 450 -22.33 15.82 3.75
CA ASN A 450 -22.00 17.25 3.77
C ASN A 450 -20.53 17.54 3.41
N CYS A 451 -19.92 16.67 2.60
CA CYS A 451 -18.53 16.76 2.16
C CYS A 451 -18.39 15.92 0.88
N GLN A 452 -18.70 16.49 -0.27
CA GLN A 452 -18.64 15.82 -1.55
C GLN A 452 -17.20 15.50 -1.95
N GLY A 453 -17.01 14.48 -2.81
CA GLY A 453 -15.75 14.20 -3.44
C GLY A 453 -15.29 15.36 -4.31
N GLU A 454 -13.97 15.55 -4.44
CA GLU A 454 -13.41 16.71 -5.10
C GLU A 454 -12.34 16.33 -6.12
N ILE A 455 -12.53 16.84 -7.34
CA ILE A 455 -11.50 16.95 -8.36
C ILE A 455 -11.05 18.42 -8.36
N SER A 456 -9.79 18.70 -8.03
CA SER A 456 -9.33 20.07 -7.90
C SER A 456 -8.64 20.53 -9.19
N LEU A 457 -9.16 21.60 -9.81
CA LEU A 457 -8.55 22.26 -10.97
C LEU A 457 -7.84 23.53 -10.50
N VAL A 458 -6.52 23.48 -10.43
CA VAL A 458 -5.69 24.56 -9.92
C VAL A 458 -5.10 25.36 -11.06
N THR A 459 -5.30 26.67 -11.05
CA THR A 459 -4.71 27.62 -12.01
C THR A 459 -3.68 28.51 -11.29
N LEU A 460 -2.46 28.51 -11.79
CA LEU A 460 -1.41 29.41 -11.32
C LEU A 460 -1.50 30.73 -12.06
N ARG A 461 -1.36 31.84 -11.33
CA ARG A 461 -1.31 33.18 -11.90
C ARG A 461 -0.14 33.96 -11.33
N ARG A 462 0.51 34.74 -12.18
CA ARG A 462 1.51 35.71 -11.75
C ARG A 462 0.85 36.94 -11.14
N GLY A 463 1.38 37.45 -10.04
CA GLY A 463 0.92 38.66 -9.40
C GLY A 463 0.64 38.51 -7.92
N ALA A 464 0.29 39.62 -7.26
CA ALA A 464 -0.07 39.64 -5.86
C ALA A 464 -1.38 38.85 -5.61
N GLU A 465 -1.47 38.18 -4.48
CA GLU A 465 -2.73 37.56 -4.06
C GLU A 465 -3.79 38.63 -3.80
N LEU A 466 -4.95 38.44 -4.40
CA LEU A 466 -6.07 39.34 -4.13
C LEU A 466 -6.49 39.16 -2.65
N PRO A 467 -6.79 40.25 -1.91
CA PRO A 467 -7.34 40.12 -0.57
C PRO A 467 -8.58 39.23 -0.65
N ALA A 468 -8.73 38.33 0.31
CA ALA A 468 -9.94 37.52 0.41
C ALA A 468 -11.14 38.50 0.43
N GLY A 469 -12.04 38.35 -0.53
CA GLY A 469 -13.28 39.10 -0.54
C GLY A 469 -14.06 38.86 0.76
N PRO A 470 -14.89 39.81 1.17
CA PRO A 470 -15.61 39.74 2.43
C PRO A 470 -16.55 38.55 2.56
#